data_8ca7a0f862015e9e9f093e01eee22004
#
_entry.id   8ca7a0f862015e9e9f093e01eee22004
#
_cell.length_a   1.000
_cell.length_b   1.000
_cell.length_c   1.000
_cell.angle_alpha   90.00
_cell.angle_beta   90.00
_cell.angle_gamma   90.00
#
_symmetry.space_group_name_H-M   'P 1'
#
loop_
_entity.id
_entity.type
_entity.pdbx_description
1 polymer ?
#
loop_
_entity_poly.entity_id
_entity_poly.type
_entity_poly.pdbx_seq_one_letter_code
_entity_poly.pdbx_strand_id
1 'polypeptide(L)'
;MNGLYLGIDTSCYTTSIACVEEKSIVLDERTVLSVPLGGRGLRQSDGLFQHNRNLPALLKRLYASVNPKRIAGVGVSAAPTGAEQSYMPVFLAGILTAEAIAGALSVPLVRTTHQRGHLRAAMYGGNETLLEKARFLALHVSGGTTDVLEVTPGNGLIETVRPLGCSTDLHAGQMVDRLGVVLGLPFPAGKHLEMLAGDAEEKDIRLPSSVRGTSCSLSGAESQAQRLLQGGAPAAEVAYAVYDCLARTLVKLIHNAAQETGCDTALVSGGVASSLLLRRLVGQRNRFGLEIRYGESRLSSDNAVGVAFDAKESLCSRKP
;
A
#
# COMPACT_ATOMS: atom_id res chain seq x y z
N MET A 1 1.53 9.81 31.42
CA MET A 1 0.51 10.24 30.42
C MET A 1 0.93 9.65 29.10
N ASN A 2 0.05 8.90 28.48
CA ASN A 2 0.31 8.31 27.17
C ASN A 2 0.42 9.43 26.13
N GLY A 3 1.54 9.49 25.40
CA GLY A 3 1.79 10.50 24.38
C GLY A 3 1.14 10.15 23.05
N LEU A 4 0.74 11.16 22.30
CA LEU A 4 0.30 11.04 20.91
C LEU A 4 1.49 11.09 19.97
N TYR A 5 1.45 10.34 18.89
CA TYR A 5 2.46 10.36 17.83
C TYR A 5 1.83 10.78 16.52
N LEU A 6 2.35 11.85 15.95
CA LEU A 6 1.89 12.40 14.67
C LEU A 6 2.66 11.77 13.53
N GLY A 7 1.97 11.31 12.50
CA GLY A 7 2.53 10.89 11.22
C GLY A 7 2.15 11.86 10.11
N ILE A 8 3.08 12.11 9.18
CA ILE A 8 2.85 12.93 7.99
C ILE A 8 3.37 12.17 6.77
N ASP A 9 2.54 12.05 5.74
CA ASP A 9 2.92 11.47 4.45
C ASP A 9 2.40 12.35 3.31
N THR A 10 3.32 12.77 2.44
CA THR A 10 3.06 13.55 1.23
C THR A 10 3.58 12.82 0.00
N SER A 11 3.40 11.50 -0.03
CA SER A 11 3.75 10.68 -1.18
C SER A 11 2.74 10.85 -2.31
N CYS A 12 3.21 10.72 -3.52
CA CYS A 12 2.50 10.60 -4.79
C CYS A 12 1.15 11.34 -4.90
N TYR A 13 0.03 10.71 -4.50
CA TYR A 13 -1.32 11.20 -4.82
C TYR A 13 -2.18 11.54 -3.60
N THR A 14 -1.64 11.46 -2.41
CA THR A 14 -2.41 11.71 -1.18
C THR A 14 -1.61 12.53 -0.18
N THR A 15 -2.16 13.66 0.26
CA THR A 15 -1.67 14.37 1.44
C THR A 15 -2.34 13.75 2.65
N SER A 16 -1.59 13.23 3.60
CA SER A 16 -2.15 12.59 4.78
C SER A 16 -1.44 12.95 6.07
N ILE A 17 -2.22 13.04 7.14
CA ILE A 17 -1.76 13.15 8.52
C ILE A 17 -2.52 12.15 9.39
N ALA A 18 -1.86 11.57 10.37
CA ALA A 18 -2.49 10.68 11.32
C ALA A 18 -1.93 10.90 12.74
N CYS A 19 -2.75 10.66 13.74
CA CYS A 19 -2.33 10.60 15.13
C CYS A 19 -2.64 9.23 15.70
N VAL A 20 -1.68 8.64 16.40
CA VAL A 20 -1.85 7.36 17.10
C VAL A 20 -1.51 7.48 18.57
N GLU A 21 -2.17 6.69 19.39
CA GLU A 21 -1.93 6.55 20.81
C GLU A 21 -1.96 5.06 21.17
N GLU A 22 -0.94 4.54 21.82
CA GLU A 22 -0.80 3.10 22.12
C GLU A 22 -1.00 2.22 20.87
N LYS A 23 -2.14 1.53 20.79
CA LYS A 23 -2.54 0.68 19.65
C LYS A 23 -3.72 1.27 18.87
N SER A 24 -4.10 2.51 19.16
CA SER A 24 -5.30 3.13 18.59
C SER A 24 -4.97 4.24 17.60
N ILE A 25 -5.74 4.31 16.52
CA ILE A 25 -5.74 5.45 15.60
C ILE A 25 -6.69 6.50 16.18
N VAL A 26 -6.14 7.66 16.55
CA VAL A 26 -6.89 8.79 17.11
C VAL A 26 -7.40 9.70 16.01
N LEU A 27 -6.60 9.87 14.95
CA LEU A 27 -6.93 10.68 13.78
C LEU A 27 -6.33 10.04 12.53
N ASP A 28 -7.07 10.08 11.43
CA ASP A 28 -6.62 9.67 10.10
C ASP A 28 -7.29 10.57 9.06
N GLU A 29 -6.58 11.60 8.63
CA GLU A 29 -7.07 12.63 7.72
C GLU A 29 -6.28 12.60 6.42
N ARG A 30 -7.02 12.60 5.30
CA ARG A 30 -6.44 12.47 3.96
C ARG A 30 -7.10 13.43 2.98
N THR A 31 -6.30 13.89 2.02
CA THR A 31 -6.78 14.64 0.85
C THR A 31 -6.09 14.10 -0.40
N VAL A 32 -6.87 13.51 -1.29
CA VAL A 32 -6.38 13.01 -2.57
C VAL A 32 -6.06 14.20 -3.48
N LEU A 33 -4.94 14.12 -4.20
CA LEU A 33 -4.54 15.13 -5.17
C LEU A 33 -5.40 15.04 -6.43
N SER A 34 -5.68 16.20 -7.02
CA SER A 34 -6.41 16.29 -8.28
C SER A 34 -5.48 15.99 -9.46
N VAL A 35 -5.85 15.01 -10.27
CA VAL A 35 -5.18 14.72 -11.56
C VAL A 35 -6.06 15.28 -12.67
N PRO A 36 -5.53 16.06 -13.63
CA PRO A 36 -6.30 16.56 -14.76
C PRO A 36 -6.95 15.41 -15.56
N LEU A 37 -8.18 15.64 -16.06
CA LEU A 37 -8.86 14.67 -16.91
C LEU A 37 -7.99 14.30 -18.12
N GLY A 38 -7.81 13.00 -18.35
CA GLY A 38 -6.91 12.49 -19.41
C GLY A 38 -5.42 12.49 -19.05
N GLY A 39 -5.03 12.96 -17.87
CA GLY A 39 -3.66 12.92 -17.38
C GLY A 39 -3.25 11.49 -16.97
N ARG A 40 -2.02 11.11 -17.29
CA ARG A 40 -1.43 9.81 -16.90
C ARG A 40 -0.70 9.86 -15.55
N GLY A 41 -0.87 10.95 -14.79
CA GLY A 41 -0.20 11.18 -13.50
C GLY A 41 0.01 12.68 -13.25
N LEU A 42 0.70 13.00 -12.14
CA LEU A 42 1.08 14.36 -11.77
C LEU A 42 2.58 14.57 -11.94
N ARG A 43 2.98 15.75 -12.38
CA ARG A 43 4.38 16.20 -12.26
C ARG A 43 4.70 16.36 -10.78
N GLN A 44 5.95 16.12 -10.41
CA GLN A 44 6.39 16.24 -9.01
C GLN A 44 6.18 17.67 -8.46
N SER A 45 6.37 18.70 -9.27
CA SER A 45 6.10 20.10 -8.92
C SER A 45 4.62 20.35 -8.61
N ASP A 46 3.71 19.76 -9.40
CA ASP A 46 2.27 19.92 -9.24
C ASP A 46 1.79 19.19 -7.99
N GLY A 47 2.34 17.98 -7.73
CA GLY A 47 2.12 17.23 -6.51
C GLY A 47 2.59 18.01 -5.28
N LEU A 48 3.83 18.51 -5.29
CA LEU A 48 4.40 19.32 -4.22
C LEU A 48 3.55 20.57 -3.93
N PHE A 49 3.10 21.26 -4.98
CA PHE A 49 2.23 22.43 -4.85
C PHE A 49 0.89 22.07 -4.18
N GLN A 50 0.25 20.98 -4.62
CA GLN A 50 -1.02 20.54 -4.03
C GLN A 50 -0.85 20.09 -2.57
N HIS A 51 0.23 19.38 -2.22
CA HIS A 51 0.52 19.01 -0.84
C HIS A 51 0.65 20.25 0.06
N ASN A 52 1.39 21.27 -0.38
CA ASN A 52 1.53 22.53 0.37
C ASN A 52 0.18 23.26 0.56
N ARG A 53 -0.75 23.15 -0.39
CA ARG A 53 -2.11 23.70 -0.26
C ARG A 53 -3.01 22.89 0.67
N ASN A 54 -2.84 21.57 0.73
CA ASN A 54 -3.70 20.69 1.51
C ASN A 54 -3.29 20.62 2.98
N LEU A 55 -1.99 20.65 3.28
CA LEU A 55 -1.45 20.52 4.63
C LEU A 55 -2.07 21.50 5.65
N PRO A 56 -2.25 22.82 5.37
CA PRO A 56 -2.86 23.74 6.34
C PRO A 56 -4.27 23.32 6.76
N ALA A 57 -5.09 22.82 5.82
CA ALA A 57 -6.45 22.36 6.13
C ALA A 57 -6.45 21.08 6.98
N LEU A 58 -5.54 20.14 6.70
CA LEU A 58 -5.35 18.93 7.49
C LEU A 58 -4.88 19.26 8.90
N LEU A 59 -3.89 20.15 9.04
CA LEU A 59 -3.39 20.61 10.34
C LEU A 59 -4.46 21.33 11.16
N LYS A 60 -5.32 22.13 10.51
CA LYS A 60 -6.46 22.78 11.21
C LYS A 60 -7.40 21.71 11.80
N ARG A 61 -7.70 20.64 11.07
CA ARG A 61 -8.50 19.51 11.59
C ARG A 61 -7.79 18.77 12.73
N LEU A 62 -6.49 18.53 12.58
CA LEU A 62 -5.68 17.94 13.64
C LEU A 62 -5.81 18.73 14.94
N TYR A 63 -5.55 20.04 14.91
CA TYR A 63 -5.55 20.89 16.11
C TYR A 63 -6.94 21.15 16.68
N ALA A 64 -8.00 20.95 15.90
CA ALA A 64 -9.38 20.95 16.41
C ALA A 64 -9.72 19.65 17.17
N SER A 65 -9.07 18.55 16.85
CA SER A 65 -9.38 17.22 17.39
C SER A 65 -8.38 16.74 18.46
N VAL A 66 -7.15 17.25 18.43
CA VAL A 66 -6.03 16.79 19.24
C VAL A 66 -5.37 17.97 19.96
N ASN A 67 -5.14 17.84 21.26
CA ASN A 67 -4.34 18.82 22.00
C ASN A 67 -2.86 18.69 21.60
N PRO A 68 -2.25 19.73 20.96
CA PRO A 68 -0.87 19.64 20.49
C PRO A 68 0.16 19.34 21.58
N LYS A 69 -0.11 19.76 22.82
CA LYS A 69 0.77 19.52 23.99
C LYS A 69 0.88 18.03 24.36
N ARG A 70 -0.01 17.18 23.84
CA ARG A 70 0.05 15.72 24.03
C ARG A 70 0.93 15.03 22.98
N ILE A 71 1.32 15.72 21.91
CA ILE A 71 2.20 15.15 20.89
C ILE A 71 3.58 14.94 21.49
N ALA A 72 4.01 13.68 21.54
CA ALA A 72 5.29 13.24 22.11
C ALA A 72 6.36 12.93 21.04
N GLY A 73 5.99 12.89 19.79
CA GLY A 73 6.91 12.68 18.66
C GLY A 73 6.21 12.85 17.32
N VAL A 74 6.99 13.14 16.30
CA VAL A 74 6.54 13.31 14.91
C VAL A 74 7.26 12.31 14.03
N GLY A 75 6.53 11.64 13.13
CA GLY A 75 7.06 10.82 12.06
C GLY A 75 6.77 11.44 10.70
N VAL A 76 7.67 11.24 9.73
CA VAL A 76 7.45 11.70 8.37
C VAL A 76 8.02 10.70 7.36
N SER A 77 7.27 10.43 6.29
CA SER A 77 7.82 9.78 5.11
C SER A 77 8.78 10.75 4.42
N ALA A 78 10.06 10.39 4.35
CA ALA A 78 11.11 11.24 3.78
C ALA A 78 11.55 10.80 2.37
N ALA A 79 11.19 9.58 1.97
CA ALA A 79 11.53 8.98 0.68
C ALA A 79 10.52 7.87 0.34
N PRO A 80 10.42 7.44 -0.94
CA PRO A 80 9.62 6.29 -1.34
C PRO A 80 10.02 4.99 -0.64
N THR A 81 11.31 4.65 -0.68
CA THR A 81 11.89 3.41 -0.13
C THR A 81 13.19 3.70 0.60
N GLY A 82 13.77 2.69 1.24
CA GLY A 82 15.09 2.79 1.91
C GLY A 82 16.30 2.71 0.97
N ALA A 83 16.13 2.66 -0.35
CA ALA A 83 17.23 2.65 -1.30
C ALA A 83 17.98 4.01 -1.31
N GLU A 84 19.29 3.99 -1.46
CA GLU A 84 20.17 5.17 -1.31
C GLU A 84 19.81 6.33 -2.26
N GLN A 85 19.29 6.04 -3.46
CA GLN A 85 18.87 7.03 -4.45
C GLN A 85 17.35 7.24 -4.52
N SER A 86 16.61 6.75 -3.51
CA SER A 86 15.17 6.87 -3.46
C SER A 86 14.76 8.27 -3.02
N TYR A 87 14.58 9.18 -3.98
CA TYR A 87 14.22 10.58 -3.75
C TYR A 87 13.09 11.02 -4.67
N MET A 88 12.11 11.72 -4.10
CA MET A 88 11.06 12.41 -4.86
C MET A 88 10.74 13.76 -4.22
N PRO A 89 10.68 14.87 -4.99
CA PRO A 89 10.42 16.21 -4.47
C PRO A 89 9.14 16.38 -3.64
N VAL A 90 8.09 15.60 -3.90
CA VAL A 90 6.81 15.70 -3.18
C VAL A 90 6.95 15.48 -1.67
N PHE A 91 7.93 14.69 -1.22
CA PHE A 91 8.18 14.45 0.20
C PHE A 91 8.65 15.70 0.96
N LEU A 92 9.21 16.70 0.27
CA LEU A 92 9.69 17.92 0.90
C LEU A 92 8.60 18.70 1.62
N ALA A 93 7.34 18.66 1.16
CA ALA A 93 6.22 19.30 1.84
C ALA A 93 5.99 18.70 3.23
N GLY A 94 5.97 17.36 3.32
CA GLY A 94 5.83 16.63 4.57
C GLY A 94 7.02 16.85 5.50
N ILE A 95 8.24 16.77 4.98
CA ILE A 95 9.47 16.97 5.75
C ILE A 95 9.49 18.35 6.39
N LEU A 96 9.29 19.41 5.61
CA LEU A 96 9.26 20.79 6.11
C LEU A 96 8.21 20.97 7.21
N THR A 97 7.00 20.43 6.99
CA THR A 97 5.90 20.51 7.96
C THR A 97 6.24 19.76 9.25
N ALA A 98 6.81 18.54 9.13
CA ALA A 98 7.18 17.72 10.28
C ALA A 98 8.30 18.37 11.12
N GLU A 99 9.32 18.95 10.47
CA GLU A 99 10.41 19.68 11.14
C GLU A 99 9.89 20.91 11.87
N ALA A 100 9.02 21.70 11.23
CA ALA A 100 8.42 22.87 11.86
C ALA A 100 7.59 22.51 13.10
N ILE A 101 6.76 21.46 13.04
CA ILE A 101 5.95 21.00 14.16
C ILE A 101 6.84 20.42 15.27
N ALA A 102 7.77 19.55 14.95
CA ALA A 102 8.65 18.92 15.92
C ALA A 102 9.51 19.98 16.65
N GLY A 103 10.06 20.95 15.91
CA GLY A 103 10.80 22.05 16.49
C GLY A 103 9.98 22.94 17.39
N ALA A 104 8.77 23.36 16.95
CA ALA A 104 7.86 24.21 17.74
C ALA A 104 7.39 23.53 19.03
N LEU A 105 7.19 22.21 19.01
CA LEU A 105 6.77 21.42 20.18
C LEU A 105 7.95 20.89 21.01
N SER A 106 9.19 21.07 20.54
CA SER A 106 10.39 20.52 21.16
C SER A 106 10.30 19.00 21.38
N VAL A 107 9.77 18.27 20.38
CA VAL A 107 9.63 16.81 20.39
C VAL A 107 10.51 16.16 19.33
N PRO A 108 10.91 14.88 19.49
CA PRO A 108 11.74 14.20 18.52
C PRO A 108 11.02 13.99 17.18
N LEU A 109 11.80 14.04 16.08
CA LEU A 109 11.38 13.73 14.73
C LEU A 109 11.99 12.40 14.28
N VAL A 110 11.16 11.52 13.72
CA VAL A 110 11.56 10.26 13.09
C VAL A 110 11.32 10.36 11.59
N ARG A 111 12.36 10.19 10.80
CA ARG A 111 12.27 10.06 9.34
C ARG A 111 12.16 8.58 9.00
N THR A 112 11.14 8.24 8.23
CA THR A 112 10.90 6.89 7.73
C THR A 112 10.67 6.92 6.21
N THR A 113 10.25 5.82 5.60
CA THR A 113 9.92 5.75 4.19
C THR A 113 8.42 5.47 3.99
N HIS A 114 7.89 5.89 2.86
CA HIS A 114 6.52 5.60 2.46
C HIS A 114 6.24 4.08 2.45
N GLN A 115 7.17 3.28 1.92
CA GLN A 115 7.08 1.82 1.91
C GLN A 115 6.95 1.24 3.32
N ARG A 116 7.76 1.71 4.29
CA ARG A 116 7.63 1.29 5.70
C ARG A 116 6.29 1.72 6.30
N GLY A 117 5.83 2.93 5.95
CA GLY A 117 4.49 3.41 6.34
C GLY A 117 3.40 2.44 5.89
N HIS A 118 3.41 2.01 4.63
CA HIS A 118 2.45 1.01 4.13
C HIS A 118 2.55 -0.33 4.86
N LEU A 119 3.74 -0.84 5.10
CA LEU A 119 3.94 -2.08 5.85
C LEU A 119 3.38 -1.98 7.26
N ARG A 120 3.70 -0.89 7.98
CA ARG A 120 3.19 -0.68 9.35
C ARG A 120 1.68 -0.47 9.40
N ALA A 121 1.10 0.25 8.42
CA ALA A 121 -0.35 0.38 8.30
C ALA A 121 -1.03 -0.97 8.07
N ALA A 122 -0.43 -1.84 7.24
CA ALA A 122 -0.96 -3.18 6.96
C ALA A 122 -0.84 -4.14 8.18
N MET A 123 0.03 -3.84 9.13
CA MET A 123 0.15 -4.62 10.37
C MET A 123 -0.91 -4.25 11.41
N TYR A 124 -1.53 -3.10 11.30
CA TYR A 124 -2.58 -2.66 12.22
C TYR A 124 -3.77 -3.61 12.23
N GLY A 125 -4.34 -3.84 13.42
CA GLY A 125 -5.58 -4.61 13.58
C GLY A 125 -5.39 -6.12 13.62
N GLY A 126 -4.21 -6.63 14.04
CA GLY A 126 -4.00 -8.06 14.30
C GLY A 126 -2.77 -8.67 13.64
N ASN A 127 -2.03 -7.90 12.85
CA ASN A 127 -0.81 -8.38 12.20
C ASN A 127 0.48 -7.92 12.90
N GLU A 128 0.39 -7.25 14.05
CA GLU A 128 1.54 -6.71 14.80
C GLU A 128 2.51 -7.81 15.26
N THR A 129 2.01 -9.03 15.46
CA THR A 129 2.83 -10.21 15.80
C THR A 129 3.86 -10.57 14.73
N LEU A 130 3.73 -10.01 13.50
CA LEU A 130 4.75 -10.14 12.48
C LEU A 130 6.09 -9.51 12.88
N LEU A 131 6.07 -8.51 13.76
CA LEU A 131 7.29 -7.90 14.30
C LEU A 131 8.07 -8.82 15.27
N GLU A 132 7.46 -9.92 15.71
CA GLU A 132 8.08 -10.95 16.57
C GLU A 132 8.72 -12.08 15.73
N LYS A 133 8.45 -12.16 14.43
CA LYS A 133 9.06 -13.14 13.53
C LYS A 133 10.50 -12.75 13.20
N ALA A 134 11.34 -13.75 12.90
CA ALA A 134 12.69 -13.48 12.40
C ALA A 134 12.67 -12.73 11.07
N ARG A 135 11.75 -13.11 10.19
CA ARG A 135 11.45 -12.45 8.89
C ARG A 135 10.11 -12.91 8.36
N PHE A 136 9.54 -12.15 7.43
CA PHE A 136 8.33 -12.49 6.72
C PHE A 136 8.32 -11.85 5.32
N LEU A 137 7.45 -12.34 4.44
CA LEU A 137 7.24 -11.75 3.13
C LEU A 137 6.21 -10.62 3.21
N ALA A 138 6.38 -9.61 2.37
CA ALA A 138 5.35 -8.61 2.15
C ALA A 138 5.11 -8.42 0.65
N LEU A 139 3.84 -8.35 0.25
CA LEU A 139 3.45 -8.01 -1.11
C LEU A 139 2.66 -6.70 -1.08
N HIS A 140 3.13 -5.72 -1.84
CA HIS A 140 2.39 -4.49 -2.05
C HIS A 140 1.76 -4.53 -3.44
N VAL A 141 0.42 -4.58 -3.50
CA VAL A 141 -0.35 -4.77 -4.75
C VAL A 141 -1.32 -3.61 -4.94
N SER A 142 -0.91 -2.63 -5.73
CA SER A 142 -1.63 -1.37 -5.93
C SER A 142 -1.68 -0.94 -7.40
N GLY A 143 -2.19 0.26 -7.66
CA GLY A 143 -2.16 0.90 -8.98
C GLY A 143 -0.76 1.31 -9.44
N GLY A 144 0.14 1.61 -8.50
CA GLY A 144 1.50 2.09 -8.79
C GLY A 144 2.59 1.05 -8.57
N THR A 145 2.30 -0.04 -7.85
CA THR A 145 3.30 -1.06 -7.49
C THR A 145 2.71 -2.46 -7.50
N THR A 146 3.57 -3.43 -7.78
CA THR A 146 3.32 -4.85 -7.55
C THR A 146 4.68 -5.44 -7.16
N ASP A 147 4.98 -5.34 -5.86
CA ASP A 147 6.30 -5.64 -5.31
C ASP A 147 6.24 -6.84 -4.36
N VAL A 148 7.31 -7.62 -4.38
CA VAL A 148 7.57 -8.73 -3.45
C VAL A 148 8.78 -8.36 -2.61
N LEU A 149 8.60 -8.34 -1.30
CA LEU A 149 9.59 -7.86 -0.34
C LEU A 149 9.85 -8.92 0.72
N GLU A 150 11.08 -8.97 1.20
CA GLU A 150 11.42 -9.62 2.47
C GLU A 150 11.56 -8.53 3.54
N VAL A 151 10.90 -8.74 4.66
CA VAL A 151 10.93 -7.84 5.80
C VAL A 151 11.61 -8.54 6.97
N THR A 152 12.63 -7.90 7.53
CA THR A 152 13.29 -8.36 8.74
C THR A 152 12.94 -7.41 9.87
N PRO A 153 12.17 -7.87 10.86
CA PRO A 153 11.96 -7.14 12.11
C PRO A 153 13.19 -7.19 13.01
N GLY A 154 13.33 -6.18 13.86
CA GLY A 154 14.33 -6.13 14.93
C GLY A 154 13.88 -5.17 16.01
N ASN A 155 13.96 -5.59 17.29
CA ASN A 155 13.56 -4.79 18.45
C ASN A 155 12.12 -4.24 18.39
N GLY A 156 11.18 -5.01 17.80
CA GLY A 156 9.78 -4.58 17.64
C GLY A 156 9.56 -3.55 16.53
N LEU A 157 10.55 -3.36 15.64
CA LEU A 157 10.52 -2.44 14.50
C LEU A 157 10.71 -3.20 13.20
N ILE A 158 10.36 -2.59 12.08
CA ILE A 158 10.86 -3.01 10.76
C ILE A 158 12.32 -2.54 10.68
N GLU A 159 13.27 -3.47 10.70
CA GLU A 159 14.71 -3.13 10.62
C GLU A 159 15.14 -2.97 9.17
N THR A 160 14.88 -3.99 8.34
CA THR A 160 15.19 -3.93 6.91
C THR A 160 14.01 -4.35 6.03
N VAL A 161 13.98 -3.79 4.81
CA VAL A 161 13.05 -4.17 3.75
C VAL A 161 13.88 -4.44 2.50
N ARG A 162 13.96 -5.69 2.07
CA ARG A 162 14.73 -6.13 0.91
C ARG A 162 13.78 -6.44 -0.25
N PRO A 163 13.88 -5.77 -1.40
CA PRO A 163 13.16 -6.14 -2.60
C PRO A 163 13.62 -7.52 -3.10
N LEU A 164 12.68 -8.41 -3.40
CA LEU A 164 12.91 -9.72 -4.01
C LEU A 164 12.54 -9.72 -5.48
N GLY A 165 11.46 -9.04 -5.84
CA GLY A 165 10.97 -8.96 -7.20
C GLY A 165 9.79 -8.01 -7.34
N CYS A 166 9.34 -7.82 -8.57
CA CYS A 166 8.23 -6.91 -8.87
C CYS A 166 7.53 -7.32 -10.17
N SER A 167 6.48 -6.58 -10.54
CA SER A 167 5.99 -6.63 -11.91
C SER A 167 6.96 -5.91 -12.84
N THR A 168 7.31 -6.57 -13.96
CA THR A 168 8.29 -6.07 -14.92
C THR A 168 7.69 -5.16 -16.00
N ASP A 169 6.36 -5.05 -16.06
CA ASP A 169 5.68 -4.29 -17.12
C ASP A 169 4.45 -3.52 -16.62
N LEU A 170 3.42 -4.20 -16.15
CA LEU A 170 2.14 -3.64 -15.75
C LEU A 170 1.84 -3.98 -14.29
N HIS A 171 1.48 -3.00 -13.48
CA HIS A 171 1.06 -3.27 -12.10
C HIS A 171 -0.36 -3.85 -12.04
N ALA A 172 -0.65 -4.61 -11.00
CA ALA A 172 -1.93 -5.31 -10.84
C ALA A 172 -3.13 -4.33 -10.86
N GLY A 173 -3.03 -3.19 -10.19
CA GLY A 173 -4.10 -2.20 -10.21
C GLY A 173 -4.26 -1.53 -11.57
N GLN A 174 -3.18 -1.31 -12.31
CA GLN A 174 -3.27 -0.80 -13.70
C GLN A 174 -3.99 -1.80 -14.61
N MET A 175 -3.75 -3.11 -14.46
CA MET A 175 -4.50 -4.14 -15.21
C MET A 175 -5.99 -4.05 -14.93
N VAL A 176 -6.38 -3.93 -13.66
CA VAL A 176 -7.77 -3.77 -13.22
C VAL A 176 -8.38 -2.48 -13.79
N ASP A 177 -7.68 -1.36 -13.67
CA ASP A 177 -8.18 -0.05 -14.09
C ASP A 177 -8.29 0.06 -15.63
N ARG A 178 -7.32 -0.48 -16.37
CA ARG A 178 -7.37 -0.49 -17.84
C ARG A 178 -8.55 -1.30 -18.37
N LEU A 179 -8.81 -2.46 -17.76
CA LEU A 179 -9.98 -3.25 -18.13
C LEU A 179 -11.28 -2.52 -17.77
N GLY A 180 -11.31 -1.86 -16.60
CA GLY A 180 -12.43 -1.01 -16.21
C GLY A 180 -12.73 0.11 -17.20
N VAL A 181 -11.69 0.77 -17.72
CA VAL A 181 -11.85 1.81 -18.76
C VAL A 181 -12.46 1.22 -20.05
N VAL A 182 -12.00 0.05 -20.48
CA VAL A 182 -12.56 -0.64 -21.67
C VAL A 182 -14.04 -0.98 -21.47
N LEU A 183 -14.42 -1.32 -20.23
CA LEU A 183 -15.81 -1.64 -19.86
C LEU A 183 -16.67 -0.41 -19.51
N GLY A 184 -16.11 0.81 -19.57
CA GLY A 184 -16.83 2.04 -19.21
C GLY A 184 -17.11 2.18 -17.70
N LEU A 185 -16.36 1.47 -16.85
CA LEU A 185 -16.53 1.52 -15.41
C LEU A 185 -15.89 2.78 -14.80
N PRO A 186 -16.42 3.29 -13.66
CA PRO A 186 -15.81 4.43 -12.97
C PRO A 186 -14.38 4.13 -12.49
N PHE A 187 -13.52 5.14 -12.52
CA PHE A 187 -12.15 5.07 -12.01
C PHE A 187 -12.09 5.53 -10.52
N PRO A 188 -11.33 4.86 -9.65
CA PRO A 188 -10.61 3.58 -9.84
C PRO A 188 -11.58 2.40 -9.99
N ALA A 189 -11.29 1.50 -10.96
CA ALA A 189 -12.24 0.49 -11.37
C ALA A 189 -12.35 -0.73 -10.44
N GLY A 190 -11.45 -0.91 -9.49
CA GLY A 190 -11.31 -2.13 -8.71
C GLY A 190 -12.61 -2.64 -8.10
N LYS A 191 -13.33 -1.77 -7.37
CA LYS A 191 -14.61 -2.13 -6.74
C LYS A 191 -15.69 -2.51 -7.77
N HIS A 192 -15.78 -1.76 -8.86
CA HIS A 192 -16.79 -1.99 -9.91
C HIS A 192 -16.49 -3.24 -10.71
N LEU A 193 -15.22 -3.49 -11.04
CA LEU A 193 -14.79 -4.71 -11.71
C LEU A 193 -14.99 -5.95 -10.83
N GLU A 194 -14.76 -5.84 -9.52
CA GLU A 194 -15.02 -6.92 -8.56
C GLU A 194 -16.51 -7.26 -8.48
N MET A 195 -17.39 -6.25 -8.44
CA MET A 195 -18.84 -6.46 -8.47
C MET A 195 -19.25 -7.18 -9.76
N LEU A 196 -18.79 -6.70 -10.92
CA LEU A 196 -19.05 -7.35 -12.20
C LEU A 196 -18.55 -8.80 -12.24
N ALA A 197 -17.36 -9.07 -11.72
CA ALA A 197 -16.82 -10.42 -11.62
C ALA A 197 -17.66 -11.35 -10.72
N GLY A 198 -18.41 -10.78 -9.78
CA GLY A 198 -19.36 -11.52 -8.93
C GLY A 198 -20.54 -12.09 -9.70
N ASP A 199 -20.92 -11.48 -10.82
CA ASP A 199 -22.03 -11.89 -11.68
C ASP A 199 -21.63 -12.96 -12.72
N ALA A 200 -20.37 -13.44 -12.71
CA ALA A 200 -19.90 -14.47 -13.63
C ALA A 200 -20.61 -15.82 -13.38
N GLU A 201 -21.37 -16.29 -14.36
CA GLU A 201 -22.05 -17.58 -14.33
C GLU A 201 -21.04 -18.71 -14.62
N GLU A 202 -20.27 -18.57 -15.71
CA GLU A 202 -19.20 -19.50 -16.06
C GLU A 202 -17.82 -18.93 -15.65
N LYS A 203 -16.86 -19.81 -15.39
CA LYS A 203 -15.53 -19.47 -14.89
C LYS A 203 -14.41 -20.17 -15.67
N ASP A 204 -14.68 -20.47 -16.93
CA ASP A 204 -13.80 -21.27 -17.77
C ASP A 204 -12.75 -20.44 -18.51
N ILE A 205 -12.94 -19.12 -18.59
CA ILE A 205 -11.94 -18.22 -19.16
C ILE A 205 -10.68 -18.22 -18.30
N ARG A 206 -9.54 -18.57 -18.92
CA ARG A 206 -8.25 -18.64 -18.25
C ARG A 206 -7.23 -17.72 -18.90
N LEU A 207 -6.88 -16.65 -18.22
CA LEU A 207 -5.79 -15.76 -18.63
C LEU A 207 -4.42 -16.33 -18.21
N PRO A 208 -3.33 -16.04 -18.94
CA PRO A 208 -1.98 -16.49 -18.59
C PRO A 208 -1.49 -15.83 -17.31
N SER A 209 -0.86 -16.62 -16.42
CA SER A 209 -0.16 -16.12 -15.23
C SER A 209 1.33 -16.29 -15.46
N SER A 210 2.01 -15.21 -15.88
CA SER A 210 3.44 -15.20 -16.20
C SER A 210 4.25 -14.80 -14.97
N VAL A 211 4.96 -15.76 -14.38
CA VAL A 211 5.83 -15.56 -13.21
C VAL A 211 7.18 -16.20 -13.48
N ARG A 212 8.26 -15.45 -13.23
CA ARG A 212 9.64 -15.93 -13.30
C ARG A 212 10.36 -15.57 -12.00
N GLY A 213 10.71 -16.58 -11.19
CA GLY A 213 11.21 -16.33 -9.84
C GLY A 213 10.20 -15.53 -9.02
N THR A 214 10.64 -14.45 -8.45
CA THR A 214 9.83 -13.53 -7.63
C THR A 214 9.28 -12.32 -8.41
N SER A 215 9.38 -12.32 -9.73
CA SER A 215 8.85 -11.28 -10.62
C SER A 215 7.75 -11.81 -11.54
N CYS A 216 6.86 -10.93 -12.00
CA CYS A 216 5.77 -11.27 -12.91
C CYS A 216 5.65 -10.27 -14.07
N SER A 217 4.86 -10.67 -15.09
CA SER A 217 4.44 -9.83 -16.20
C SER A 217 2.91 -9.97 -16.33
N LEU A 218 2.20 -8.86 -16.42
CA LEU A 218 0.75 -8.80 -16.47
C LEU A 218 0.19 -8.27 -17.80
N SER A 219 1.04 -7.63 -18.63
CA SER A 219 0.60 -7.02 -19.90
C SER A 219 0.04 -8.04 -20.89
N GLY A 220 0.60 -9.26 -20.92
CA GLY A 220 0.08 -10.33 -21.75
C GLY A 220 -1.33 -10.79 -21.37
N ALA A 221 -1.59 -10.90 -20.06
CA ALA A 221 -2.91 -11.24 -19.54
C ALA A 221 -3.93 -10.11 -19.79
N GLU A 222 -3.52 -8.87 -19.60
CA GLU A 222 -4.32 -7.68 -19.85
C GLU A 222 -4.72 -7.60 -21.33
N SER A 223 -3.76 -7.73 -22.25
CA SER A 223 -4.01 -7.70 -23.69
C SER A 223 -4.92 -8.85 -24.15
N GLN A 224 -4.82 -10.03 -23.52
CA GLN A 224 -5.72 -11.14 -23.81
C GLN A 224 -7.13 -10.88 -23.30
N ALA A 225 -7.29 -10.31 -22.09
CA ALA A 225 -8.59 -9.93 -21.55
C ALA A 225 -9.31 -8.92 -22.47
N GLN A 226 -8.59 -7.91 -22.96
CA GLN A 226 -9.15 -6.94 -23.92
C GLN A 226 -9.59 -7.60 -25.23
N ARG A 227 -8.77 -8.51 -25.78
CA ARG A 227 -9.15 -9.24 -27.01
C ARG A 227 -10.39 -10.11 -26.82
N LEU A 228 -10.54 -10.75 -25.67
CA LEU A 228 -11.74 -11.53 -25.34
C LEU A 228 -12.99 -10.65 -25.32
N LEU A 229 -12.91 -9.47 -24.70
CA LEU A 229 -14.01 -8.49 -24.69
C LEU A 229 -14.35 -8.01 -26.11
N GLN A 230 -13.36 -7.70 -26.92
CA GLN A 230 -13.54 -7.31 -28.32
C GLN A 230 -14.17 -8.44 -29.15
N GLY A 231 -13.89 -9.68 -28.80
CA GLY A 231 -14.47 -10.89 -29.41
C GLY A 231 -15.86 -11.25 -28.91
N GLY A 232 -16.45 -10.43 -28.02
CA GLY A 232 -17.81 -10.64 -27.50
C GLY A 232 -17.92 -11.58 -26.30
N ALA A 233 -16.81 -11.92 -25.64
CA ALA A 233 -16.88 -12.69 -24.40
C ALA A 233 -17.63 -11.93 -23.30
N PRO A 234 -18.41 -12.61 -22.44
CA PRO A 234 -19.16 -11.97 -21.38
C PRO A 234 -18.25 -11.18 -20.42
N ALA A 235 -18.59 -9.91 -20.19
CA ALA A 235 -17.76 -9.00 -19.41
C ALA A 235 -17.52 -9.50 -17.96
N ALA A 236 -18.53 -10.12 -17.34
CA ALA A 236 -18.43 -10.67 -15.99
C ALA A 236 -17.42 -11.82 -15.91
N GLU A 237 -17.40 -12.70 -16.90
CA GLU A 237 -16.47 -13.84 -16.95
C GLU A 237 -15.04 -13.37 -17.18
N VAL A 238 -14.83 -12.38 -18.06
CA VAL A 238 -13.50 -11.78 -18.27
C VAL A 238 -13.03 -11.07 -17.01
N ALA A 239 -13.91 -10.34 -16.32
CA ALA A 239 -13.59 -9.70 -15.05
C ALA A 239 -13.19 -10.73 -13.98
N TYR A 240 -13.93 -11.84 -13.87
CA TYR A 240 -13.56 -12.93 -12.98
C TYR A 240 -12.21 -13.54 -13.35
N ALA A 241 -11.96 -13.78 -14.64
CA ALA A 241 -10.69 -14.34 -15.13
C ALA A 241 -9.49 -13.44 -14.80
N VAL A 242 -9.67 -12.12 -14.76
CA VAL A 242 -8.63 -11.17 -14.31
C VAL A 242 -8.29 -11.40 -12.83
N TYR A 243 -9.27 -11.46 -11.94
CA TYR A 243 -9.02 -11.74 -10.52
C TYR A 243 -8.44 -13.13 -10.30
N ASP A 244 -8.87 -14.13 -11.07
CA ASP A 244 -8.27 -15.48 -11.06
C ASP A 244 -6.80 -15.46 -11.49
N CYS A 245 -6.47 -14.74 -12.54
CA CYS A 245 -5.11 -14.55 -13.01
C CYS A 245 -4.23 -13.88 -11.94
N LEU A 246 -4.71 -12.79 -11.34
CA LEU A 246 -4.01 -12.11 -10.26
C LEU A 246 -3.80 -13.02 -9.06
N ALA A 247 -4.83 -13.77 -8.63
CA ALA A 247 -4.71 -14.71 -7.52
C ALA A 247 -3.64 -15.79 -7.77
N ARG A 248 -3.65 -16.40 -8.96
CA ARG A 248 -2.63 -17.38 -9.36
C ARG A 248 -1.23 -16.78 -9.41
N THR A 249 -1.11 -15.56 -9.87
CA THR A 249 0.14 -14.81 -9.94
C THR A 249 0.68 -14.53 -8.54
N LEU A 250 -0.13 -13.98 -7.64
CA LEU A 250 0.26 -13.69 -6.26
C LEU A 250 0.68 -14.95 -5.50
N VAL A 251 -0.08 -16.04 -5.62
CA VAL A 251 0.27 -17.31 -4.95
C VAL A 251 1.61 -17.86 -5.45
N LYS A 252 1.90 -17.78 -6.75
CA LYS A 252 3.20 -18.19 -7.30
C LYS A 252 4.34 -17.29 -6.80
N LEU A 253 4.13 -15.98 -6.77
CA LEU A 253 5.13 -15.02 -6.26
C LEU A 253 5.46 -15.29 -4.79
N ILE A 254 4.41 -15.47 -3.96
CA ILE A 254 4.58 -15.79 -2.53
C ILE A 254 5.32 -17.12 -2.36
N HIS A 255 4.93 -18.15 -3.10
CA HIS A 255 5.57 -19.46 -3.02
C HIS A 255 7.05 -19.40 -3.42
N ASN A 256 7.37 -18.76 -4.55
CA ASN A 256 8.76 -18.66 -5.02
C ASN A 256 9.61 -17.83 -4.02
N ALA A 257 9.07 -16.74 -3.50
CA ALA A 257 9.74 -15.94 -2.47
C ALA A 257 9.95 -16.73 -1.18
N ALA A 258 8.96 -17.54 -0.76
CA ALA A 258 9.08 -18.43 0.39
C ALA A 258 10.18 -19.48 0.21
N GLN A 259 10.30 -20.05 -0.99
CA GLN A 259 11.39 -20.99 -1.33
C GLN A 259 12.77 -20.32 -1.29
N GLU A 260 12.87 -19.06 -1.75
CA GLU A 260 14.13 -18.30 -1.77
C GLU A 260 14.57 -17.89 -0.35
N THR A 261 13.61 -17.49 0.50
CA THR A 261 13.90 -16.85 1.81
C THR A 261 13.74 -17.78 3.00
N GLY A 262 12.97 -18.86 2.86
CA GLY A 262 12.54 -19.72 3.97
C GLY A 262 11.43 -19.11 4.83
N CYS A 263 10.80 -18.02 4.40
CA CYS A 263 9.66 -17.43 5.10
C CYS A 263 8.41 -18.30 4.94
N ASP A 264 7.63 -18.41 6.01
CA ASP A 264 6.36 -19.16 6.04
C ASP A 264 5.10 -18.28 5.97
N THR A 265 5.29 -16.97 6.12
CA THR A 265 4.21 -15.99 6.27
C THR A 265 4.39 -14.85 5.30
N ALA A 266 3.29 -14.42 4.68
CA ALA A 266 3.21 -13.27 3.79
C ALA A 266 2.13 -12.28 4.24
N LEU A 267 2.47 -10.99 4.30
CA LEU A 267 1.54 -9.87 4.48
C LEU A 267 1.22 -9.26 3.12
N VAL A 268 -0.04 -9.24 2.72
CA VAL A 268 -0.48 -8.66 1.44
C VAL A 268 -1.23 -7.36 1.70
N SER A 269 -0.79 -6.29 1.06
CA SER A 269 -1.32 -4.92 1.22
C SER A 269 -1.51 -4.22 -0.13
N GLY A 270 -2.10 -3.04 -0.10
CA GLY A 270 -2.38 -2.21 -1.28
C GLY A 270 -3.83 -2.30 -1.75
N GLY A 271 -4.23 -1.35 -2.61
CA GLY A 271 -5.63 -1.19 -3.01
C GLY A 271 -6.24 -2.42 -3.68
N VAL A 272 -5.48 -3.15 -4.49
CA VAL A 272 -5.95 -4.40 -5.14
C VAL A 272 -6.13 -5.52 -4.12
N ALA A 273 -5.28 -5.56 -3.09
CA ALA A 273 -5.38 -6.55 -2.01
C ALA A 273 -6.59 -6.32 -1.09
N SER A 274 -7.31 -5.21 -1.22
CA SER A 274 -8.57 -4.98 -0.51
C SER A 274 -9.76 -5.76 -1.08
N SER A 275 -9.66 -6.26 -2.33
CA SER A 275 -10.70 -7.07 -2.98
C SER A 275 -10.96 -8.37 -2.23
N LEU A 276 -12.21 -8.58 -1.82
CA LEU A 276 -12.65 -9.81 -1.14
C LEU A 276 -12.61 -11.00 -2.08
N LEU A 277 -12.95 -10.79 -3.35
CA LEU A 277 -12.85 -11.83 -4.39
C LEU A 277 -11.41 -12.30 -4.54
N LEU A 278 -10.45 -11.36 -4.64
CA LEU A 278 -9.03 -11.71 -4.75
C LEU A 278 -8.56 -12.50 -3.54
N ARG A 279 -8.88 -12.04 -2.31
CA ARG A 279 -8.50 -12.73 -1.06
C ARG A 279 -9.05 -14.16 -1.04
N ARG A 280 -10.32 -14.35 -1.40
CA ARG A 280 -10.95 -15.67 -1.51
C ARG A 280 -10.24 -16.57 -2.51
N LEU A 281 -9.96 -16.05 -3.72
CA LEU A 281 -9.29 -16.79 -4.77
C LEU A 281 -7.84 -17.15 -4.40
N VAL A 282 -7.10 -16.26 -3.76
CA VAL A 282 -5.75 -16.53 -3.22
C VAL A 282 -5.82 -17.67 -2.20
N GLY A 283 -6.76 -17.61 -1.23
CA GLY A 283 -6.94 -18.67 -0.23
C GLY A 283 -7.24 -20.03 -0.86
N GLN A 284 -8.12 -20.08 -1.86
CA GLN A 284 -8.46 -21.33 -2.59
C GLN A 284 -7.28 -21.94 -3.37
N ARG A 285 -6.33 -21.11 -3.78
CA ARG A 285 -5.17 -21.52 -4.59
C ARG A 285 -3.90 -21.73 -3.78
N ASN A 286 -3.90 -21.30 -2.53
CA ASN A 286 -2.77 -21.47 -1.62
C ASN A 286 -2.67 -22.95 -1.17
N ARG A 287 -2.05 -23.79 -2.00
CA ARG A 287 -1.82 -25.23 -1.73
C ARG A 287 -0.49 -25.51 -1.04
N PHE A 288 0.26 -24.46 -0.70
CA PHE A 288 1.64 -24.57 -0.20
C PHE A 288 1.72 -24.45 1.32
N GLY A 289 0.59 -24.29 2.01
CA GLY A 289 0.53 -24.19 3.46
C GLY A 289 1.12 -22.88 4.03
N LEU A 290 1.31 -21.86 3.18
CA LEU A 290 1.82 -20.57 3.58
C LEU A 290 0.75 -19.77 4.33
N GLU A 291 1.12 -19.12 5.42
CA GLU A 291 0.23 -18.20 6.11
C GLU A 291 0.14 -16.88 5.32
N ILE A 292 -1.05 -16.53 4.82
CA ILE A 292 -1.26 -15.29 4.08
C ILE A 292 -2.16 -14.38 4.90
N ARG A 293 -1.60 -13.26 5.36
CA ARG A 293 -2.30 -12.21 6.12
C ARG A 293 -2.57 -11.01 5.24
N TYR A 294 -3.62 -10.26 5.57
CA TYR A 294 -4.01 -9.06 4.83
C TYR A 294 -4.12 -7.87 5.76
N GLY A 295 -3.68 -6.71 5.30
CA GLY A 295 -3.95 -5.44 5.97
C GLY A 295 -5.43 -5.06 5.91
N GLU A 296 -5.84 -4.17 6.82
CA GLU A 296 -7.17 -3.58 6.79
C GLU A 296 -7.41 -2.79 5.49
N SER A 297 -8.55 -3.01 4.84
CA SER A 297 -8.87 -2.39 3.55
C SER A 297 -8.86 -0.86 3.62
N ARG A 298 -9.32 -0.25 4.74
CA ARG A 298 -9.32 1.21 4.93
C ARG A 298 -7.91 1.83 4.98
N LEU A 299 -6.88 1.03 5.31
CA LEU A 299 -5.49 1.45 5.39
C LEU A 299 -4.65 1.01 4.16
N SER A 300 -5.31 0.45 3.14
CA SER A 300 -4.64 -0.05 1.94
C SER A 300 -4.25 1.05 0.94
N SER A 301 -4.89 2.22 0.98
CA SER A 301 -4.48 3.41 0.22
C SER A 301 -3.46 4.23 1.00
N ASP A 302 -2.81 5.19 0.33
CA ASP A 302 -1.84 6.08 0.96
C ASP A 302 -2.41 6.72 2.24
N ASN A 303 -1.65 6.61 3.32
CA ASN A 303 -2.02 7.13 4.63
C ASN A 303 -0.78 7.36 5.51
N ALA A 304 -0.92 8.21 6.52
CA ALA A 304 0.14 8.49 7.49
C ALA A 304 0.07 7.62 8.76
N VAL A 305 -0.90 6.71 8.86
CA VAL A 305 -1.11 5.89 10.08
C VAL A 305 0.10 5.03 10.38
N GLY A 306 0.63 4.33 9.36
CA GLY A 306 1.83 3.51 9.55
C GLY A 306 3.06 4.34 9.88
N VAL A 307 3.18 5.55 9.33
CA VAL A 307 4.27 6.49 9.65
C VAL A 307 4.19 6.92 11.13
N ALA A 308 2.99 7.17 11.65
CA ALA A 308 2.79 7.51 13.06
C ALA A 308 3.15 6.35 13.98
N PHE A 309 2.77 5.10 13.64
CA PHE A 309 3.15 3.91 14.39
C PHE A 309 4.66 3.64 14.33
N ASP A 310 5.30 3.74 13.16
CA ASP A 310 6.74 3.56 13.01
C ASP A 310 7.53 4.57 13.86
N ALA A 311 7.07 5.83 13.91
CA ALA A 311 7.65 6.86 14.78
C ALA A 311 7.47 6.54 16.27
N LYS A 312 6.27 6.15 16.69
CA LYS A 312 5.98 5.77 18.06
C LYS A 312 6.90 4.65 18.54
N GLU A 313 7.00 3.58 17.77
CA GLU A 313 7.79 2.41 18.12
C GLU A 313 9.27 2.74 18.15
N SER A 314 9.77 3.50 17.16
CA SER A 314 11.16 3.96 17.13
C SER A 314 11.55 4.80 18.34
N LEU A 315 10.62 5.59 18.88
CA LEU A 315 10.87 6.44 20.04
C LEU A 315 10.66 5.70 21.37
N CYS A 316 9.75 4.73 21.42
CA CYS A 316 9.52 3.90 22.61
C CYS A 316 10.63 2.85 22.80
N SER A 317 11.16 2.28 21.71
CA SER A 317 12.25 1.28 21.76
C SER A 317 13.60 1.88 22.20
N ARG A 318 13.77 3.21 22.10
CA ARG A 318 14.98 3.95 22.49
C ARG A 318 14.99 4.39 23.97
N LYS A 319 13.91 4.12 24.72
CA LYS A 319 13.94 4.37 26.17
C LYS A 319 14.79 3.28 26.84
N PRO A 320 15.81 3.64 27.64
CA PRO A 320 16.68 2.72 28.33
C PRO A 320 15.94 1.84 29.31
#